data_da5b250ded26b12494d987ace00b0245
#
_entry.id   da5b250ded26b12494d987ace00b0245
#
_cell.length_a   1.000
_cell.length_b   1.000
_cell.length_c   1.000
_cell.angle_alpha   90.00
_cell.angle_beta   90.00
_cell.angle_gamma   90.00
#
_symmetry.space_group_name_H-M   'P 1'
#
loop_
_entity.id
_entity.type
_entity.pdbx_description
1 polymer ?
#
loop_
_entity_poly.entity_id
_entity_poly.type
_entity_poly.pdbx_seq_one_letter_code
_entity_poly.pdbx_strand_id
1 'polypeptide(L)'
;MSDQTVTEQLLRRERAIVLVGLALIIALAWCWVLAGAGTGMSTTAMTTWQFPPPTGPAMHMDWSAGYAVIMFFMWWIMMIAMMTPSATPMILLYARVYRHGQARKGDERSIASTFSFAMGYLTAWAFFSLIAVLLQWGLERLGVLHAMMMWSVSPVFSGSLLIIAGVYQLTPLKNVCLEHCRSPVDFLSRNFRPGPRGAFGLGWHHGLYCCLLYTSDAADDN
;
A
#
# COMPACT_ATOMS: atom_id res chain seq x y z
N MET A 1 15.99 11.36 39.23
CA MET A 1 16.77 11.16 38.00
C MET A 1 16.65 9.75 37.40
N SER A 2 16.26 8.71 38.18
CA SER A 2 16.13 7.33 37.69
C SER A 2 14.87 7.04 36.84
N ASP A 3 13.74 7.68 37.08
CA ASP A 3 12.48 7.44 36.35
C ASP A 3 12.51 7.93 34.89
N GLN A 4 13.22 9.02 34.60
CA GLN A 4 13.35 9.53 33.22
C GLN A 4 14.15 8.59 32.34
N THR A 5 15.19 7.94 32.86
CA THR A 5 16.04 7.01 32.13
C THR A 5 15.30 5.70 31.79
N VAL A 6 14.48 5.19 32.70
CA VAL A 6 13.66 3.97 32.46
C VAL A 6 12.59 4.24 31.42
N THR A 7 11.90 5.36 31.51
CA THR A 7 10.88 5.76 30.53
C THR A 7 11.50 5.95 29.14
N GLU A 8 12.67 6.55 29.06
CA GLU A 8 13.37 6.75 27.78
C GLU A 8 13.85 5.44 27.16
N GLN A 9 14.31 4.48 27.95
CA GLN A 9 14.67 3.14 27.49
C GLN A 9 13.44 2.36 26.96
N LEU A 10 12.31 2.42 27.66
CA LEU A 10 11.05 1.81 27.21
C LEU A 10 10.58 2.42 25.89
N LEU A 11 10.68 3.75 25.74
CA LEU A 11 10.33 4.46 24.52
C LEU A 11 11.19 4.04 23.31
N ARG A 12 12.49 3.84 23.54
CA ARG A 12 13.41 3.35 22.49
C ARG A 12 13.11 1.92 22.12
N ARG A 13 12.78 1.06 23.09
CA ARG A 13 12.48 -0.35 22.86
C ARG A 13 11.21 -0.54 22.02
N GLU A 14 10.13 0.15 22.32
CA GLU A 14 8.89 0.05 21.56
C GLU A 14 9.04 0.60 20.14
N ARG A 15 9.74 1.72 19.98
CA ARG A 15 10.06 2.26 18.64
C ARG A 15 10.88 1.26 17.84
N ALA A 16 11.85 0.61 18.47
CA ALA A 16 12.67 -0.41 17.82
C ALA A 16 11.83 -1.62 17.41
N ILE A 17 10.90 -2.09 18.27
CA ILE A 17 10.00 -3.20 17.94
C ILE A 17 9.14 -2.87 16.72
N VAL A 18 8.53 -1.69 16.68
CA VAL A 18 7.71 -1.26 15.54
C VAL A 18 8.56 -1.14 14.27
N LEU A 19 9.74 -0.52 14.34
CA LEU A 19 10.63 -0.38 13.18
C LEU A 19 11.12 -1.72 12.66
N VAL A 20 11.56 -2.62 13.56
CA VAL A 20 12.00 -3.97 13.17
C VAL A 20 10.85 -4.76 12.56
N GLY A 21 9.66 -4.70 13.14
CA GLY A 21 8.47 -5.35 12.59
C GLY A 21 8.13 -4.85 11.19
N LEU A 22 8.12 -3.54 10.97
CA LEU A 22 7.87 -2.95 9.65
C LEU A 22 8.98 -3.31 8.65
N ALA A 23 10.26 -3.25 9.07
CA ALA A 23 11.39 -3.61 8.22
C ALA A 23 11.33 -5.07 7.80
N LEU A 24 10.96 -5.99 8.71
CA LEU A 24 10.78 -7.41 8.39
C LEU A 24 9.64 -7.62 7.39
N ILE A 25 8.49 -6.98 7.59
CA ILE A 25 7.36 -7.10 6.65
C ILE A 25 7.77 -6.59 5.26
N ILE A 26 8.44 -5.44 5.18
CA ILE A 26 8.93 -4.87 3.92
C ILE A 26 9.94 -5.81 3.26
N ALA A 27 10.92 -6.32 4.01
CA ALA A 27 11.94 -7.21 3.48
C ALA A 27 11.34 -8.52 2.96
N LEU A 28 10.41 -9.14 3.71
CA LEU A 28 9.72 -10.35 3.28
C LEU A 28 8.86 -10.11 2.04
N ALA A 29 8.16 -8.97 1.98
CA ALA A 29 7.36 -8.59 0.83
C ALA A 29 8.23 -8.40 -0.42
N TRP A 30 9.38 -7.72 -0.30
CA TRP A 30 10.34 -7.59 -1.39
C TRP A 30 10.95 -8.92 -1.82
N CYS A 31 11.33 -9.78 -0.86
CA CYS A 31 11.81 -11.13 -1.19
C CYS A 31 10.77 -11.93 -1.99
N TRP A 32 9.50 -11.85 -1.59
CA TRP A 32 8.42 -12.50 -2.32
C TRP A 32 8.25 -11.95 -3.75
N VAL A 33 8.25 -10.63 -3.91
CA VAL A 33 8.15 -9.97 -5.23
C VAL A 33 9.32 -10.37 -6.12
N LEU A 34 10.56 -10.31 -5.60
CA LEU A 34 11.75 -10.67 -6.34
C LEU A 34 11.82 -12.17 -6.69
N ALA A 35 11.20 -13.02 -5.89
CA ALA A 35 11.07 -14.46 -6.17
C ALA A 35 10.00 -14.78 -7.24
N GLY A 36 9.38 -13.76 -7.86
CA GLY A 36 8.37 -13.93 -8.90
C GLY A 36 6.93 -13.97 -8.41
N ALA A 37 6.66 -13.56 -7.18
CA ALA A 37 5.32 -13.35 -6.60
C ALA A 37 4.36 -14.55 -6.73
N GLY A 38 4.88 -15.77 -6.80
CA GLY A 38 4.08 -16.99 -6.96
C GLY A 38 3.53 -17.24 -8.37
N THR A 39 3.92 -16.42 -9.35
CA THR A 39 3.44 -16.55 -10.75
C THR A 39 4.19 -17.63 -11.55
N GLY A 40 5.24 -18.22 -10.99
CA GLY A 40 6.10 -19.19 -11.68
C GLY A 40 7.09 -18.58 -12.69
N MET A 41 7.10 -17.25 -12.84
CA MET A 41 8.02 -16.52 -13.70
C MET A 41 9.03 -15.72 -12.88
N SER A 42 10.28 -15.61 -13.35
CA SER A 42 11.27 -14.76 -12.70
C SER A 42 10.94 -13.28 -12.93
N THR A 43 11.26 -12.42 -11.97
CA THR A 43 11.08 -10.96 -12.10
C THR A 43 11.81 -10.40 -13.31
N THR A 44 13.00 -10.92 -13.62
CA THR A 44 13.77 -10.54 -14.81
C THR A 44 13.04 -10.87 -16.10
N ALA A 45 12.37 -12.03 -16.18
CA ALA A 45 11.58 -12.40 -17.37
C ALA A 45 10.34 -11.50 -17.54
N MET A 46 9.74 -11.04 -16.44
CA MET A 46 8.59 -10.12 -16.46
C MET A 46 8.98 -8.68 -16.83
N THR A 47 10.20 -8.24 -16.50
CA THR A 47 10.67 -6.87 -16.74
C THR A 47 11.50 -6.73 -18.01
N THR A 48 11.82 -7.84 -18.71
CA THR A 48 12.58 -7.79 -19.95
C THR A 48 11.74 -7.13 -21.05
N TRP A 49 12.23 -5.99 -21.54
CA TRP A 49 11.60 -5.30 -22.66
C TRP A 49 11.70 -6.14 -23.93
N GLN A 50 10.56 -6.59 -24.42
CA GLN A 50 10.46 -7.25 -25.72
C GLN A 50 9.99 -6.23 -26.77
N PHE A 51 10.91 -5.79 -27.62
CA PHE A 51 10.57 -4.93 -28.73
C PHE A 51 10.95 -5.62 -30.07
N PRO A 52 10.03 -5.76 -31.03
CA PRO A 52 8.60 -5.41 -30.96
C PRO A 52 7.82 -6.30 -30.01
N PRO A 53 6.70 -5.80 -29.40
CA PRO A 53 5.87 -6.63 -28.56
C PRO A 53 5.36 -7.82 -29.37
N PRO A 54 5.31 -9.03 -28.81
CA PRO A 54 4.85 -10.21 -29.53
C PRO A 54 3.43 -9.99 -30.05
N THR A 55 3.28 -9.97 -31.37
CA THR A 55 2.02 -9.81 -32.08
C THR A 55 1.27 -11.17 -32.15
N GLY A 56 1.01 -11.77 -31.00
CA GLY A 56 0.21 -12.98 -30.89
C GLY A 56 -1.20 -12.67 -30.38
N PRO A 57 -2.18 -13.55 -30.68
CA PRO A 57 -3.50 -13.43 -30.06
C PRO A 57 -3.32 -13.48 -28.54
N ALA A 58 -4.05 -12.62 -27.83
CA ALA A 58 -4.06 -12.60 -26.37
C ALA A 58 -4.37 -14.01 -25.85
N MET A 59 -3.38 -14.65 -25.23
CA MET A 59 -3.56 -16.01 -24.71
C MET A 59 -4.56 -15.89 -23.55
N HIS A 60 -5.75 -16.40 -23.72
CA HIS A 60 -6.76 -16.45 -22.67
C HIS A 60 -6.33 -17.48 -21.65
N MET A 61 -6.09 -17.03 -20.44
CA MET A 61 -5.82 -17.91 -19.32
C MET A 61 -7.14 -18.15 -18.59
N ASP A 62 -7.47 -19.42 -18.37
CA ASP A 62 -8.66 -19.75 -17.60
C ASP A 62 -8.46 -19.35 -16.14
N TRP A 63 -9.25 -18.38 -15.68
CA TRP A 63 -9.24 -17.93 -14.31
C TRP A 63 -9.84 -19.00 -13.38
N SER A 64 -8.98 -19.79 -12.78
CA SER A 64 -9.38 -20.66 -11.66
C SER A 64 -9.43 -19.87 -10.36
N ALA A 65 -10.16 -20.37 -9.36
CA ALA A 65 -10.18 -19.78 -8.03
C ALA A 65 -8.76 -19.69 -7.41
N GLY A 66 -7.92 -20.71 -7.65
CA GLY A 66 -6.53 -20.71 -7.20
C GLY A 66 -5.70 -19.58 -7.84
N TYR A 67 -5.87 -19.37 -9.14
CA TYR A 67 -5.18 -18.28 -9.85
C TYR A 67 -5.63 -16.90 -9.34
N ALA A 68 -6.92 -16.69 -9.12
CA ALA A 68 -7.44 -15.44 -8.55
C ALA A 68 -6.84 -15.15 -7.17
N VAL A 69 -6.69 -16.16 -6.32
CA VAL A 69 -6.06 -16.03 -5.00
C VAL A 69 -4.58 -15.66 -5.13
N ILE A 70 -3.84 -16.30 -6.03
CA ILE A 70 -2.43 -15.96 -6.29
C ILE A 70 -2.30 -14.52 -6.76
N MET A 71 -3.14 -14.09 -7.71
CA MET A 71 -3.15 -12.71 -8.20
C MET A 71 -3.49 -11.70 -7.11
N PHE A 72 -4.44 -12.01 -6.22
CA PHE A 72 -4.74 -11.16 -5.08
C PHE A 72 -3.53 -10.98 -4.16
N PHE A 73 -2.85 -12.07 -3.79
CA PHE A 73 -1.66 -11.98 -2.94
C PHE A 73 -0.50 -11.30 -3.64
N MET A 74 -0.34 -11.51 -4.94
CA MET A 74 0.66 -10.80 -5.75
C MET A 74 0.46 -9.28 -5.64
N TRP A 75 -0.74 -8.77 -5.93
CA TRP A 75 -1.08 -7.36 -5.83
C TRP A 75 -0.89 -6.84 -4.40
N TRP A 76 -1.43 -7.54 -3.41
CA TRP A 76 -1.41 -7.09 -2.04
C TRP A 76 0.01 -7.01 -1.46
N ILE A 77 0.82 -8.05 -1.66
CA ILE A 77 2.21 -8.08 -1.17
C ILE A 77 3.06 -7.04 -1.91
N MET A 78 2.84 -6.83 -3.19
CA MET A 78 3.50 -5.77 -3.95
C MET A 78 3.15 -4.39 -3.37
N MET A 79 1.89 -4.12 -3.04
CA MET A 79 1.49 -2.88 -2.38
C MET A 79 2.11 -2.72 -0.99
N ILE A 80 2.21 -3.79 -0.22
CA ILE A 80 2.92 -3.78 1.07
C ILE A 80 4.39 -3.40 0.86
N ALA A 81 5.08 -4.01 -0.09
CA ALA A 81 6.49 -3.76 -0.37
C ALA A 81 6.76 -2.29 -0.72
N MET A 82 5.89 -1.70 -1.55
CA MET A 82 6.08 -0.35 -2.09
C MET A 82 5.56 0.74 -1.15
N MET A 83 4.40 0.51 -0.49
CA MET A 83 3.68 1.56 0.24
C MET A 83 3.96 1.59 1.74
N THR A 84 4.37 0.47 2.36
CA THR A 84 4.67 0.46 3.79
C THR A 84 5.86 1.37 4.17
N PRO A 85 6.94 1.49 3.35
CA PRO A 85 8.01 2.43 3.65
C PRO A 85 7.54 3.87 3.78
N SER A 86 6.67 4.34 2.88
CA SER A 86 6.12 5.71 2.91
C SER A 86 5.14 5.93 4.07
N ALA A 87 4.43 4.90 4.53
CA ALA A 87 3.53 4.97 5.67
C ALA A 87 4.26 4.88 7.04
N THR A 88 5.52 4.41 7.06
CA THR A 88 6.29 4.23 8.29
C THR A 88 6.37 5.49 9.16
N PRO A 89 6.66 6.70 8.64
CA PRO A 89 6.67 7.93 9.43
C PRO A 89 5.34 8.19 10.14
N MET A 90 4.22 7.92 9.45
CA MET A 90 2.88 8.11 10.00
C MET A 90 2.56 7.11 11.12
N ILE A 91 2.93 5.85 10.95
CA ILE A 91 2.77 4.79 11.96
C ILE A 91 3.56 5.16 13.23
N LEU A 92 4.81 5.63 13.06
CA LEU A 92 5.65 6.07 14.18
C LEU A 92 5.13 7.32 14.86
N LEU A 93 4.60 8.27 14.10
CA LEU A 93 3.96 9.47 14.62
C LEU A 93 2.72 9.10 15.44
N TYR A 94 1.87 8.21 14.92
CA TYR A 94 0.73 7.68 15.67
C TYR A 94 1.15 7.06 17.00
N ALA A 95 2.16 6.19 17.00
CA ALA A 95 2.70 5.57 18.21
C ALA A 95 3.19 6.61 19.23
N ARG A 96 3.79 7.70 18.74
CA ARG A 96 4.27 8.79 19.60
C ARG A 96 3.13 9.61 20.20
N VAL A 97 2.14 9.99 19.40
CA VAL A 97 0.98 10.78 19.84
C VAL A 97 0.13 9.97 20.82
N TYR A 98 -0.12 8.69 20.52
CA TYR A 98 -0.90 7.81 21.41
C TYR A 98 -0.25 7.73 22.79
N ARG A 99 1.06 7.56 22.88
CA ARG A 99 1.80 7.51 24.13
C ARG A 99 1.72 8.81 24.93
N HIS A 100 1.94 9.94 24.29
CA HIS A 100 1.87 11.23 24.97
C HIS A 100 0.48 11.52 25.54
N GLY A 101 -0.57 11.12 24.82
CA GLY A 101 -1.95 11.29 25.28
C GLY A 101 -2.36 10.32 26.40
N GLN A 102 -1.77 9.12 26.44
CA GLN A 102 -2.16 8.05 27.40
C GLN A 102 -1.13 7.83 28.52
N ALA A 103 0.04 8.47 28.47
CA ALA A 103 1.07 8.37 29.52
C ALA A 103 0.51 8.72 30.93
N ARG A 104 -0.50 9.57 30.99
CA ARG A 104 -1.22 9.90 32.24
C ARG A 104 -2.15 8.78 32.76
N LYS A 105 -2.47 7.78 31.92
CA LYS A 105 -3.46 6.72 32.25
C LYS A 105 -2.85 5.34 32.45
N GLY A 106 -1.50 5.19 32.36
CA GLY A 106 -0.81 3.91 32.55
C GLY A 106 -1.24 2.81 31.55
N ASP A 107 -1.66 3.19 30.34
CA ASP A 107 -2.23 2.25 29.39
C ASP A 107 -1.12 1.51 28.61
N GLU A 108 -0.95 0.23 28.90
CA GLU A 108 -0.02 -0.68 28.20
C GLU A 108 -0.43 -1.02 26.74
N ARG A 109 -1.56 -0.51 26.28
CA ARG A 109 -2.13 -0.82 24.95
C ARG A 109 -1.52 -0.04 23.80
N SER A 110 -0.42 0.68 24.03
CA SER A 110 0.24 1.49 22.98
C SER A 110 0.69 0.67 21.78
N ILE A 111 1.33 -0.47 22.02
CA ILE A 111 1.81 -1.37 20.98
C ILE A 111 0.62 -1.96 20.22
N ALA A 112 -0.40 -2.47 20.93
CA ALA A 112 -1.59 -3.04 20.30
C ALA A 112 -2.33 -2.03 19.42
N SER A 113 -2.42 -0.77 19.85
CA SER A 113 -3.06 0.30 19.07
C SER A 113 -2.22 0.66 17.83
N THR A 114 -0.90 0.67 17.92
CA THR A 114 -0.01 0.91 16.78
C THR A 114 -0.10 -0.21 15.75
N PHE A 115 -0.10 -1.47 16.19
CA PHE A 115 -0.33 -2.60 15.30
C PHE A 115 -1.73 -2.55 14.66
N SER A 116 -2.74 -2.16 15.42
CA SER A 116 -4.11 -2.01 14.91
C SER A 116 -4.20 -0.93 13.82
N PHE A 117 -3.48 0.18 13.98
CA PHE A 117 -3.33 1.20 12.95
C PHE A 117 -2.68 0.62 11.68
N ALA A 118 -1.54 -0.07 11.82
CA ALA A 118 -0.87 -0.70 10.69
C ALA A 118 -1.77 -1.74 9.99
N MET A 119 -2.51 -2.55 10.75
CA MET A 119 -3.48 -3.51 10.19
C MET A 119 -4.61 -2.82 9.42
N GLY A 120 -5.13 -1.70 9.91
CA GLY A 120 -6.12 -0.89 9.19
C GLY A 120 -5.58 -0.41 7.84
N TYR A 121 -4.34 0.07 7.83
CA TYR A 121 -3.63 0.49 6.61
C TYR A 121 -3.45 -0.67 5.62
N LEU A 122 -2.97 -1.83 6.07
CA LEU A 122 -2.79 -3.02 5.24
C LEU A 122 -4.11 -3.55 4.68
N THR A 123 -5.19 -3.44 5.45
CA THR A 123 -6.54 -3.85 5.01
C THR A 123 -7.06 -2.93 3.90
N ALA A 124 -6.78 -1.63 3.95
CA ALA A 124 -7.12 -0.71 2.86
C ALA A 124 -6.41 -1.14 1.55
N TRP A 125 -5.15 -1.52 1.63
CA TRP A 125 -4.41 -2.05 0.47
C TRP A 125 -4.90 -3.42 0.01
N ALA A 126 -5.38 -4.28 0.91
CA ALA A 126 -6.04 -5.54 0.53
C ALA A 126 -7.32 -5.27 -0.26
N PHE A 127 -8.12 -4.29 0.17
CA PHE A 127 -9.32 -3.88 -0.57
C PHE A 127 -9.00 -3.31 -1.96
N PHE A 128 -7.98 -2.47 -2.05
CA PHE A 128 -7.48 -1.97 -3.34
C PHE A 128 -7.02 -3.12 -4.24
N SER A 129 -6.27 -4.08 -3.70
CA SER A 129 -5.78 -5.25 -4.43
C SER A 129 -6.91 -6.13 -4.95
N LEU A 130 -7.99 -6.27 -4.18
CA LEU A 130 -9.19 -6.97 -4.65
C LEU A 130 -9.81 -6.27 -5.87
N ILE A 131 -9.93 -4.94 -5.83
CA ILE A 131 -10.42 -4.17 -6.97
C ILE A 131 -9.48 -4.33 -8.17
N ALA A 132 -8.16 -4.28 -7.96
CA ALA A 132 -7.17 -4.45 -9.02
C ALA A 132 -7.29 -5.82 -9.70
N VAL A 133 -7.47 -6.89 -8.94
CA VAL A 133 -7.68 -8.26 -9.47
C VAL A 133 -8.98 -8.36 -10.28
N LEU A 134 -10.06 -7.76 -9.79
CA LEU A 134 -11.34 -7.75 -10.52
C LEU A 134 -11.24 -6.98 -11.84
N LEU A 135 -10.54 -5.82 -11.82
CA LEU A 135 -10.28 -5.04 -13.03
C LEU A 135 -9.38 -5.80 -14.00
N GLN A 136 -8.31 -6.42 -13.52
CA GLN A 136 -7.43 -7.26 -14.33
C GLN A 136 -8.21 -8.36 -15.01
N TRP A 137 -9.00 -9.13 -14.25
CA TRP A 137 -9.86 -10.19 -14.80
C TRP A 137 -10.79 -9.66 -15.88
N GLY A 138 -11.46 -8.53 -15.64
CA GLY A 138 -12.35 -7.91 -16.62
C GLY A 138 -11.64 -7.47 -17.89
N LEU A 139 -10.49 -6.82 -17.76
CA LEU A 139 -9.70 -6.34 -18.91
C LEU A 139 -9.07 -7.47 -19.72
N GLU A 140 -8.68 -8.57 -19.09
CA GLU A 140 -8.23 -9.78 -19.77
C GLU A 140 -9.38 -10.44 -20.54
N ARG A 141 -10.59 -10.51 -19.95
CA ARG A 141 -11.79 -11.00 -20.62
C ARG A 141 -12.18 -10.19 -21.85
N LEU A 142 -11.94 -8.87 -21.80
CA LEU A 142 -12.17 -7.97 -22.93
C LEU A 142 -11.03 -8.02 -23.97
N GLY A 143 -9.97 -8.79 -23.75
CA GLY A 143 -8.82 -8.89 -24.65
C GLY A 143 -7.97 -7.60 -24.72
N VAL A 144 -8.08 -6.72 -23.73
CA VAL A 144 -7.35 -5.44 -23.68
C VAL A 144 -5.99 -5.62 -23.00
N LEU A 145 -5.87 -6.59 -22.07
CA LEU A 145 -4.64 -6.96 -21.38
C LEU A 145 -4.17 -8.34 -21.80
N HIS A 146 -2.85 -8.49 -21.89
CA HIS A 146 -2.21 -9.80 -22.08
C HIS A 146 -2.20 -10.57 -20.76
N ALA A 147 -2.80 -11.75 -20.71
CA ALA A 147 -3.04 -12.52 -19.49
C ALA A 147 -1.76 -12.84 -18.68
N MET A 148 -0.64 -13.13 -19.35
CA MET A 148 0.61 -13.53 -18.69
C MET A 148 1.52 -12.36 -18.35
N MET A 149 1.58 -11.34 -19.21
CA MET A 149 2.56 -10.24 -19.08
C MET A 149 1.95 -8.94 -18.57
N MET A 150 0.64 -8.90 -18.39
CA MET A 150 -0.15 -7.75 -17.88
C MET A 150 0.03 -6.43 -18.65
N TRP A 151 0.63 -6.46 -19.83
CA TRP A 151 0.71 -5.26 -20.66
C TRP A 151 -0.57 -5.04 -21.45
N SER A 152 -0.81 -3.79 -21.83
CA SER A 152 -1.92 -3.46 -22.71
C SER A 152 -1.65 -3.89 -24.15
N VAL A 153 -2.61 -4.59 -24.74
CA VAL A 153 -2.58 -5.00 -26.15
C VAL A 153 -3.21 -3.93 -27.04
N SER A 154 -3.97 -3.00 -26.47
CA SER A 154 -4.69 -1.95 -27.20
C SER A 154 -4.03 -0.58 -27.03
N PRO A 155 -3.47 0.01 -28.13
CA PRO A 155 -2.91 1.37 -28.09
C PRO A 155 -3.96 2.42 -27.69
N VAL A 156 -5.22 2.21 -28.10
CA VAL A 156 -6.33 3.12 -27.77
C VAL A 156 -6.61 3.10 -26.28
N PHE A 157 -6.62 1.91 -25.65
CA PHE A 157 -6.79 1.79 -24.21
C PHE A 157 -5.66 2.47 -23.45
N SER A 158 -4.41 2.20 -23.83
CA SER A 158 -3.22 2.82 -23.21
C SER A 158 -3.24 4.34 -23.35
N GLY A 159 -3.55 4.85 -24.54
CA GLY A 159 -3.67 6.29 -24.80
C GLY A 159 -4.81 6.94 -23.98
N SER A 160 -5.94 6.29 -23.90
CA SER A 160 -7.08 6.77 -23.10
C SER A 160 -6.74 6.82 -21.60
N LEU A 161 -6.05 5.80 -21.08
CA LEU A 161 -5.61 5.74 -19.69
C LEU A 161 -4.64 6.88 -19.36
N LEU A 162 -3.67 7.15 -20.26
CA LEU A 162 -2.72 8.25 -20.10
C LEU A 162 -3.41 9.62 -20.12
N ILE A 163 -4.39 9.81 -21.03
CA ILE A 163 -5.18 11.05 -21.09
C ILE A 163 -5.99 11.25 -19.81
N ILE A 164 -6.66 10.19 -19.31
CA ILE A 164 -7.44 10.24 -18.06
C ILE A 164 -6.52 10.56 -16.88
N ALA A 165 -5.36 9.93 -16.80
CA ALA A 165 -4.37 10.21 -15.76
C ALA A 165 -3.87 11.66 -15.84
N GLY A 166 -3.55 12.16 -17.03
CA GLY A 166 -3.14 13.56 -17.25
C GLY A 166 -4.23 14.57 -16.89
N VAL A 167 -5.49 14.32 -17.26
CA VAL A 167 -6.63 15.16 -16.87
C VAL A 167 -6.82 15.15 -15.36
N TYR A 168 -6.72 13.99 -14.71
CA TYR A 168 -6.81 13.87 -13.25
C TYR A 168 -5.77 14.75 -12.55
N GLN A 169 -4.54 14.82 -13.07
CA GLN A 169 -3.48 15.66 -12.50
C GLN A 169 -3.77 17.16 -12.54
N LEU A 170 -4.53 17.60 -13.52
CA LEU A 170 -4.96 19.01 -13.65
C LEU A 170 -6.15 19.35 -12.73
N THR A 171 -6.76 18.34 -12.10
CA THR A 171 -7.92 18.56 -11.23
C THR A 171 -7.52 18.98 -9.81
N PRO A 172 -8.36 19.77 -9.10
CA PRO A 172 -8.12 20.14 -7.71
C PRO A 172 -8.18 18.95 -6.74
N LEU A 173 -8.66 17.79 -7.18
CA LEU A 173 -8.71 16.55 -6.39
C LEU A 173 -7.32 16.12 -5.92
N LYS A 174 -6.28 16.27 -6.75
CA LYS A 174 -4.88 16.05 -6.40
C LYS A 174 -4.48 16.89 -5.17
N ASN A 175 -4.82 18.17 -5.15
CA ASN A 175 -4.43 19.06 -4.06
C ASN A 175 -5.07 18.67 -2.72
N VAL A 176 -6.33 18.23 -2.72
CA VAL A 176 -7.03 17.75 -1.51
C VAL A 176 -6.34 16.51 -0.94
N CYS A 177 -5.94 15.58 -1.79
CA CYS A 177 -5.20 14.39 -1.36
C CYS A 177 -3.81 14.76 -0.81
N LEU A 178 -3.07 15.64 -1.49
CA LEU A 178 -1.75 16.12 -1.07
C LEU A 178 -1.78 16.85 0.28
N GLU A 179 -2.77 17.67 0.55
CA GLU A 179 -2.92 18.36 1.83
C GLU A 179 -3.06 17.38 3.00
N HIS A 180 -3.81 16.30 2.83
CA HIS A 180 -3.95 15.26 3.86
C HIS A 180 -2.65 14.51 4.17
N CYS A 181 -1.78 14.36 3.18
CA CYS A 181 -0.48 13.71 3.37
C CYS A 181 0.61 14.67 3.84
N ARG A 182 0.53 15.95 3.51
CA ARG A 182 1.50 16.98 3.94
C ARG A 182 1.36 17.37 5.41
N SER A 183 0.16 17.23 6.01
CA SER A 183 -0.09 17.54 7.42
C SER A 183 -0.50 16.30 8.23
N PRO A 184 0.39 15.31 8.43
CA PRO A 184 0.06 14.10 9.17
C PRO A 184 -0.33 14.37 10.62
N VAL A 185 0.19 15.46 11.22
CA VAL A 185 -0.16 15.89 12.58
C VAL A 185 -1.60 16.39 12.64
N ASP A 186 -2.04 17.20 11.68
CA ASP A 186 -3.41 17.71 11.62
C ASP A 186 -4.42 16.60 11.36
N PHE A 187 -4.09 15.67 10.47
CA PHE A 187 -4.90 14.49 10.23
C PHE A 187 -5.11 13.67 11.51
N LEU A 188 -4.01 13.42 12.25
CA LEU A 188 -4.06 12.71 13.52
C LEU A 188 -4.90 13.46 14.56
N SER A 189 -4.67 14.77 14.72
CA SER A 189 -5.35 15.58 15.75
C SER A 189 -6.87 15.65 15.56
N ARG A 190 -7.32 15.73 14.30
CA ARG A 190 -8.76 15.81 13.97
C ARG A 190 -9.48 14.48 14.05
N ASN A 191 -8.79 13.37 13.77
CA ASN A 191 -9.41 12.05 13.65
C ASN A 191 -8.98 11.07 14.76
N PHE A 192 -8.22 11.54 15.75
CA PHE A 192 -7.73 10.69 16.82
C PHE A 192 -8.87 10.08 17.63
N ARG A 193 -8.93 8.76 17.64
CA ARG A 193 -9.84 7.98 18.50
C ARG A 193 -9.02 7.02 19.34
N PRO A 194 -9.16 7.02 20.67
CA PRO A 194 -8.40 6.15 21.55
C PRO A 194 -8.84 4.68 21.39
N GLY A 195 -7.87 3.77 21.58
CA GLY A 195 -8.10 2.34 21.57
C GLY A 195 -7.87 1.68 20.20
N PRO A 196 -7.75 0.33 20.18
CA PRO A 196 -7.39 -0.41 18.96
C PRO A 196 -8.39 -0.25 17.81
N ARG A 197 -9.68 -0.18 18.10
CA ARG A 197 -10.73 0.03 17.07
C ARG A 197 -10.63 1.39 16.41
N GLY A 198 -10.36 2.44 17.20
CA GLY A 198 -10.14 3.79 16.69
C GLY A 198 -8.86 3.87 15.84
N ALA A 199 -7.80 3.20 16.29
CA ALA A 199 -6.55 3.06 15.57
C ALA A 199 -6.73 2.38 14.21
N PHE A 200 -7.46 1.25 14.16
CA PHE A 200 -7.76 0.54 12.93
C PHE A 200 -8.50 1.44 11.92
N GLY A 201 -9.58 2.10 12.37
CA GLY A 201 -10.34 3.01 11.52
C GLY A 201 -9.50 4.16 10.97
N LEU A 202 -8.58 4.69 11.77
CA LEU A 202 -7.67 5.74 11.37
C LEU A 202 -6.64 5.26 10.34
N GLY A 203 -6.08 4.05 10.56
CA GLY A 203 -5.17 3.39 9.61
C GLY A 203 -5.85 3.09 8.27
N TRP A 204 -7.09 2.59 8.30
CA TRP A 204 -7.93 2.38 7.12
C TRP A 204 -8.14 3.68 6.33
N HIS A 205 -8.52 4.76 7.01
CA HIS A 205 -8.71 6.09 6.39
C HIS A 205 -7.42 6.60 5.76
N HIS A 206 -6.31 6.50 6.47
CA HIS A 206 -4.99 6.88 5.94
C HIS A 206 -4.62 6.05 4.70
N GLY A 207 -4.87 4.74 4.72
CA GLY A 207 -4.65 3.86 3.58
C GLY A 207 -5.46 4.26 2.35
N LEU A 208 -6.74 4.61 2.51
CA LEU A 208 -7.57 5.08 1.40
C LEU A 208 -7.04 6.38 0.78
N TYR A 209 -6.59 7.34 1.57
CA TYR A 209 -5.97 8.56 1.04
C TYR A 209 -4.64 8.25 0.32
N CYS A 210 -3.82 7.36 0.85
CA CYS A 210 -2.60 6.92 0.19
C CYS A 210 -2.89 6.21 -1.13
N CYS A 211 -3.94 5.38 -1.22
CA CYS A 211 -4.36 4.74 -2.47
C CYS A 211 -4.73 5.76 -3.54
N LEU A 212 -5.46 6.82 -3.17
CA LEU A 212 -5.87 7.89 -4.10
C LEU A 212 -4.67 8.73 -4.56
N LEU A 213 -3.68 8.96 -3.68
CA LEU A 213 -2.45 9.68 -4.02
C LEU A 213 -1.53 8.88 -4.93
N TYR A 214 -1.35 7.59 -4.67
CA TYR A 214 -0.47 6.74 -5.46
C TYR A 214 -0.84 6.71 -6.93
N THR A 215 -2.14 6.73 -7.22
CA THR A 215 -2.61 6.82 -8.62
C THR A 215 -2.27 8.17 -9.26
N SER A 216 -1.96 9.21 -8.48
CA SER A 216 -1.59 10.53 -8.99
C SER A 216 -0.08 10.74 -9.12
N ASP A 217 0.74 10.23 -8.19
CA ASP A 217 2.20 10.42 -8.21
C ASP A 217 2.89 9.58 -9.28
N ALA A 218 2.36 8.39 -9.59
CA ALA A 218 2.89 7.55 -10.66
C ALA A 218 2.86 8.20 -12.05
N ALA A 219 2.12 9.29 -12.21
CA ALA A 219 2.04 10.06 -13.45
C ALA A 219 2.97 11.30 -13.47
N ASP A 220 3.52 11.72 -12.32
CA ASP A 220 4.47 12.86 -12.23
C ASP A 220 5.93 12.43 -12.49
N ASP A 221 6.26 11.13 -12.42
CA ASP A 221 7.63 10.59 -12.57
C ASP A 221 8.00 10.24 -14.03
N ASN A 222 7.18 10.59 -15.03
CA ASN A 222 7.44 10.52 -16.44
C ASN A 222 7.40 11.93 -17.05
#